data_432cda0c6596ffe213d92bdca5d897ee
#
_entry.id   432cda0c6596ffe213d92bdca5d897ee
#
_cell.length_a   1.000
_cell.length_b   1.000
_cell.length_c   1.000
_cell.angle_alpha   90.00
_cell.angle_beta   90.00
_cell.angle_gamma   90.00
#
_symmetry.space_group_name_H-M   'P 1'
#
loop_
_entity.id
_entity.type
_entity.pdbx_description
1 polymer ?
#
loop_
_entity_poly.entity_id
_entity_poly.type
_entity_poly.pdbx_seq_one_letter_code
_entity_poly.pdbx_strand_id
1 'polypeptide(L)'
;MPLFREGVFKASTDHAIFFDDDDLYINFDRFENNKKYNACFVVGYSGSGKSTLSKELSKKYKAELLSMDTLMYPESAEQMLKETKSDFKTFYKFLRNNPQYVKFVERQFKLFSTDNFTNSDERKATIEKRKWGIKIIKYCLKEKHKMIIEGIDLYHVFSACPELLEYPIIIKGTSKFKSIYRNIMRRDNFNLSIDSILDLLDWYNQQQSTINNFRVDLEDFMK
;
A
#
# COMPACT_ATOMS: atom_id res chain seq x y z
N MET A 1 -13.27 -11.92 -16.20
CA MET A 1 -12.54 -10.97 -17.03
C MET A 1 -11.09 -11.41 -17.03
N PRO A 2 -10.46 -11.65 -18.17
CA PRO A 2 -9.04 -11.92 -18.18
C PRO A 2 -8.32 -10.67 -17.65
N LEU A 3 -7.47 -10.87 -16.67
CA LEU A 3 -6.62 -9.83 -16.09
C LEU A 3 -5.52 -9.37 -17.05
N PHE A 4 -5.46 -9.96 -18.25
CA PHE A 4 -4.36 -9.82 -19.19
C PHE A 4 -4.87 -9.44 -20.57
N ARG A 5 -4.27 -8.46 -21.22
CA ARG A 5 -4.41 -8.24 -22.66
C ARG A 5 -3.36 -9.06 -23.40
N GLU A 6 -3.79 -10.00 -24.22
CA GLU A 6 -2.90 -10.66 -25.17
C GLU A 6 -2.22 -9.59 -26.06
N GLY A 7 -0.92 -9.58 -26.09
CA GLY A 7 -0.12 -8.78 -27.02
C GLY A 7 0.57 -7.55 -26.44
N VAL A 8 0.38 -7.22 -25.18
CA VAL A 8 1.08 -6.10 -24.56
C VAL A 8 2.25 -6.64 -23.76
N PHE A 9 3.41 -6.51 -24.32
CA PHE A 9 4.72 -6.74 -23.76
C PHE A 9 5.14 -8.17 -23.41
N LYS A 10 5.89 -8.72 -24.32
CA LYS A 10 7.12 -9.38 -23.89
C LYS A 10 8.09 -8.25 -23.54
N ALA A 11 8.07 -7.78 -22.30
CA ALA A 11 9.23 -7.10 -21.78
C ALA A 11 10.38 -8.09 -21.93
N SER A 12 11.49 -7.64 -22.47
CA SER A 12 12.71 -8.41 -22.58
C SER A 12 13.28 -8.83 -21.23
N THR A 13 12.57 -8.58 -20.17
CA THR A 13 12.86 -8.95 -18.81
C THR A 13 11.75 -9.88 -18.35
N ASP A 14 12.10 -11.12 -18.02
CA ASP A 14 11.22 -12.14 -17.47
C ASP A 14 10.54 -11.73 -16.15
N HIS A 15 10.54 -10.45 -15.80
CA HIS A 15 10.24 -9.94 -14.47
C HIS A 15 9.11 -8.92 -14.38
N ALA A 16 8.68 -8.31 -15.50
CA ALA A 16 7.61 -7.31 -15.48
C ALA A 16 6.51 -7.60 -16.52
N ILE A 17 5.27 -7.49 -16.12
CA ILE A 17 4.11 -7.70 -16.97
C ILE A 17 3.17 -6.49 -16.79
N PHE A 18 2.76 -5.88 -17.92
CA PHE A 18 1.82 -4.76 -17.93
C PHE A 18 0.39 -5.26 -18.20
N PHE A 19 -0.57 -4.70 -17.51
CA PHE A 19 -1.98 -5.06 -17.60
C PHE A 19 -2.87 -3.85 -17.87
N ASP A 20 -4.16 -4.11 -18.03
CA ASP A 20 -5.17 -3.06 -18.19
C ASP A 20 -5.04 -1.98 -17.11
N ASP A 21 -5.34 -0.74 -17.47
CA ASP A 21 -5.23 0.43 -16.60
C ASP A 21 -3.78 0.76 -16.15
N ASP A 22 -2.77 0.43 -16.95
CA ASP A 22 -1.34 0.66 -16.65
C ASP A 22 -0.83 -0.06 -15.38
N ASP A 23 -1.42 -1.18 -15.01
CA ASP A 23 -0.90 -2.02 -13.93
C ASP A 23 0.44 -2.64 -14.34
N LEU A 24 1.42 -2.57 -13.43
CA LEU A 24 2.72 -3.18 -13.60
C LEU A 24 2.91 -4.29 -12.56
N TYR A 25 3.21 -5.49 -13.03
CA TYR A 25 3.49 -6.67 -12.20
C TYR A 25 4.95 -7.06 -12.33
N ILE A 26 5.68 -7.05 -11.23
CA ILE A 26 7.12 -7.31 -11.17
C ILE A 26 7.36 -8.55 -10.35
N ASN A 27 8.10 -9.52 -10.91
CA ASN A 27 8.44 -10.78 -10.22
C ASN A 27 7.22 -11.55 -9.67
N PHE A 28 6.03 -11.34 -10.22
CA PHE A 28 4.79 -11.87 -9.64
C PHE A 28 4.72 -13.42 -9.74
N ASP A 29 5.31 -14.01 -10.76
CA ASP A 29 5.49 -15.44 -10.92
C ASP A 29 6.21 -16.08 -9.71
N ARG A 30 7.13 -15.36 -9.08
CA ARG A 30 7.83 -15.81 -7.88
C ARG A 30 6.89 -15.93 -6.69
N PHE A 31 5.86 -15.08 -6.61
CA PHE A 31 4.82 -15.19 -5.60
C PHE A 31 3.83 -16.32 -5.91
N GLU A 32 3.40 -16.44 -7.16
CA GLU A 32 2.48 -17.48 -7.59
C GLU A 32 3.06 -18.88 -7.33
N ASN A 33 4.28 -19.12 -7.76
CA ASN A 33 4.94 -20.42 -7.71
C ASN A 33 5.54 -20.79 -6.35
N ASN A 34 5.35 -19.94 -5.32
CA ASN A 34 5.78 -20.20 -3.94
C ASN A 34 7.28 -20.50 -3.76
N LYS A 35 8.15 -19.98 -4.64
CA LYS A 35 9.53 -20.45 -4.74
C LYS A 35 10.54 -19.78 -3.82
N LYS A 36 10.39 -18.49 -3.52
CA LYS A 36 11.39 -17.77 -2.71
C LYS A 36 10.76 -16.71 -1.84
N TYR A 37 9.68 -16.09 -2.33
CA TYR A 37 9.09 -14.92 -1.71
C TYR A 37 7.68 -15.24 -1.21
N ASN A 38 7.47 -15.01 0.07
CA ASN A 38 6.19 -15.22 0.74
C ASN A 38 5.30 -13.97 0.76
N ALA A 39 5.81 -12.82 0.28
CA ALA A 39 5.05 -11.58 0.25
C ALA A 39 4.98 -11.00 -1.16
N CYS A 40 3.86 -10.32 -1.46
CA CYS A 40 3.67 -9.49 -2.62
C CYS A 40 3.23 -8.09 -2.16
N PHE A 41 3.88 -7.06 -2.67
CA PHE A 41 3.58 -5.67 -2.37
C PHE A 41 2.65 -5.09 -3.44
N VAL A 42 1.59 -4.39 -3.02
CA VAL A 42 0.65 -3.72 -3.93
C VAL A 42 0.71 -2.22 -3.66
N VAL A 43 1.29 -1.47 -4.58
CA VAL A 43 1.48 -0.03 -4.51
C VAL A 43 0.48 0.67 -5.44
N GLY A 44 0.01 1.83 -5.07
CA GLY A 44 -0.87 2.64 -5.92
C GLY A 44 -1.43 3.82 -5.16
N TYR A 45 -1.81 4.85 -5.90
CA TYR A 45 -2.41 6.03 -5.30
C TYR A 45 -3.85 5.79 -4.82
N SER A 46 -4.39 6.74 -4.07
CA SER A 46 -5.75 6.63 -3.57
C SER A 46 -6.75 6.53 -4.71
N GLY A 47 -7.73 5.64 -4.57
CA GLY A 47 -8.72 5.39 -5.63
C GLY A 47 -8.23 4.53 -6.80
N SER A 48 -6.95 4.11 -6.85
CA SER A 48 -6.43 3.23 -7.91
C SER A 48 -7.10 1.85 -7.94
N GLY A 49 -7.66 1.40 -6.82
CA GLY A 49 -8.23 0.06 -6.69
C GLY A 49 -7.26 -0.96 -6.07
N LYS A 50 -6.10 -0.50 -5.57
CA LYS A 50 -5.11 -1.39 -4.91
C LYS A 50 -5.72 -2.25 -3.81
N SER A 51 -6.57 -1.69 -2.94
CA SER A 51 -7.18 -2.46 -1.84
C SER A 51 -8.18 -3.51 -2.33
N THR A 52 -8.87 -3.26 -3.46
CA THR A 52 -9.74 -4.26 -4.10
C THR A 52 -8.91 -5.40 -4.66
N LEU A 53 -7.87 -5.08 -5.45
CA LEU A 53 -6.94 -6.06 -5.99
C LEU A 53 -6.29 -6.88 -4.87
N SER A 54 -5.81 -6.22 -3.82
CA SER A 54 -5.16 -6.89 -2.69
C SER A 54 -6.08 -7.87 -1.97
N LYS A 55 -7.37 -7.55 -1.81
CA LYS A 55 -8.38 -8.48 -1.26
C LYS A 55 -8.62 -9.68 -2.16
N GLU A 56 -8.66 -9.48 -3.48
CA GLU A 56 -8.82 -10.56 -4.46
C GLU A 56 -7.60 -11.50 -4.44
N LEU A 57 -6.38 -10.93 -4.44
CA LEU A 57 -5.15 -11.71 -4.34
C LEU A 57 -5.06 -12.47 -3.02
N SER A 58 -5.39 -11.81 -1.90
CA SER A 58 -5.43 -12.44 -0.58
C SER A 58 -6.33 -13.67 -0.57
N LYS A 59 -7.54 -13.58 -1.13
CA LYS A 59 -8.47 -14.69 -1.25
C LYS A 59 -7.93 -15.79 -2.18
N LYS A 60 -7.46 -15.41 -3.38
CA LYS A 60 -6.96 -16.35 -4.40
C LYS A 60 -5.80 -17.18 -3.88
N TYR A 61 -4.84 -16.54 -3.20
CA TYR A 61 -3.61 -17.20 -2.74
C TYR A 61 -3.64 -17.61 -1.27
N LYS A 62 -4.80 -17.46 -0.59
CA LYS A 62 -4.95 -17.70 0.86
C LYS A 62 -3.84 -16.97 1.65
N ALA A 63 -3.57 -15.73 1.26
CA ALA A 63 -2.54 -14.89 1.82
C ALA A 63 -3.11 -13.96 2.89
N GLU A 64 -2.36 -13.70 3.94
CA GLU A 64 -2.69 -12.64 4.91
C GLU A 64 -2.59 -11.27 4.24
N LEU A 65 -3.55 -10.38 4.48
CA LEU A 65 -3.56 -9.02 3.94
C LEU A 65 -3.15 -8.02 5.01
N LEU A 66 -2.12 -7.24 4.75
CA LEU A 66 -1.72 -6.10 5.55
C LEU A 66 -1.89 -4.80 4.75
N SER A 67 -2.78 -3.92 5.21
CA SER A 67 -2.89 -2.56 4.69
C SER A 67 -2.00 -1.62 5.50
N MET A 68 -1.21 -0.80 4.81
CA MET A 68 -0.38 0.23 5.47
C MET A 68 -1.23 1.29 6.18
N ASP A 69 -2.47 1.49 5.72
CA ASP A 69 -3.39 2.41 6.38
C ASP A 69 -3.74 1.96 7.80
N THR A 70 -3.77 0.64 8.06
CA THR A 70 -4.02 0.10 9.41
C THR A 70 -2.88 0.33 10.39
N LEU A 71 -1.69 0.71 9.92
CA LEU A 71 -0.56 1.02 10.80
C LEU A 71 -0.82 2.22 11.71
N MET A 72 -1.73 3.10 11.33
CA MET A 72 -2.11 4.27 12.14
C MET A 72 -3.33 4.02 13.04
N TYR A 73 -4.00 2.87 12.87
CA TYR A 73 -5.27 2.55 13.53
C TYR A 73 -5.25 1.09 14.04
N PRO A 74 -4.47 0.78 15.11
CA PRO A 74 -4.36 -0.59 15.63
C PRO A 74 -5.69 -1.21 16.04
N GLU A 75 -6.60 -0.42 16.59
CA GLU A 75 -7.97 -0.82 16.94
C GLU A 75 -8.79 -1.21 15.72
N SER A 76 -8.58 -0.53 14.56
CA SER A 76 -9.23 -0.92 13.31
C SER A 76 -8.73 -2.26 12.79
N ALA A 77 -7.47 -2.61 13.04
CA ALA A 77 -6.94 -3.93 12.73
C ALA A 77 -7.67 -5.02 13.54
N GLU A 78 -7.95 -4.79 14.82
CA GLU A 78 -8.73 -5.71 15.64
C GLU A 78 -10.17 -5.87 15.16
N GLN A 79 -10.82 -4.77 14.80
CA GLN A 79 -12.17 -4.80 14.23
C GLN A 79 -12.19 -5.52 12.89
N MET A 80 -11.23 -5.26 12.00
CA MET A 80 -11.11 -5.95 10.71
C MET A 80 -10.88 -7.44 10.88
N LEU A 81 -10.12 -7.89 11.88
CA LEU A 81 -9.97 -9.30 12.22
C LEU A 81 -11.31 -9.95 12.61
N LYS A 82 -12.12 -9.25 13.39
CA LYS A 82 -13.45 -9.72 13.80
C LYS A 82 -14.41 -9.83 12.62
N GLU A 83 -14.40 -8.84 11.74
CA GLU A 83 -15.32 -8.75 10.60
C GLU A 83 -14.95 -9.69 9.44
N THR A 84 -13.67 -9.82 9.13
CA THR A 84 -13.19 -10.55 7.94
C THR A 84 -12.84 -12.01 8.21
N LYS A 85 -12.85 -12.45 9.46
CA LYS A 85 -12.36 -13.78 9.92
C LYS A 85 -10.94 -14.13 9.42
N SER A 86 -10.24 -13.18 8.85
CA SER A 86 -8.90 -13.34 8.30
C SER A 86 -8.02 -12.19 8.73
N ASP A 87 -6.98 -12.41 9.18
CA ASP A 87 -5.62 -12.54 8.75
C ASP A 87 -4.73 -11.37 9.05
N PHE A 88 -5.09 -10.56 10.03
CA PHE A 88 -4.14 -9.67 10.70
C PHE A 88 -3.41 -10.36 11.86
N LYS A 89 -3.38 -11.70 11.89
CA LYS A 89 -2.76 -12.47 12.97
C LYS A 89 -1.31 -12.08 13.20
N THR A 90 -0.56 -11.90 12.13
CA THR A 90 0.84 -11.50 12.20
C THR A 90 1.00 -10.08 12.72
N PHE A 91 0.16 -9.15 12.23
CA PHE A 91 0.17 -7.77 12.73
C PHE A 91 -0.27 -7.71 14.19
N TYR A 92 -1.26 -8.50 14.59
CA TYR A 92 -1.71 -8.58 15.96
C TYR A 92 -0.64 -9.15 16.91
N LYS A 93 0.10 -10.17 16.46
CA LYS A 93 1.30 -10.63 17.18
C LYS A 93 2.34 -9.52 17.32
N PHE A 94 2.54 -8.74 16.24
CA PHE A 94 3.44 -7.60 16.27
C PHE A 94 3.01 -6.58 17.32
N LEU A 95 1.73 -6.20 17.39
CA LEU A 95 1.20 -5.24 18.35
C LEU A 95 1.48 -5.69 19.79
N ARG A 96 1.21 -6.96 20.10
CA ARG A 96 1.46 -7.53 21.43
C ARG A 96 2.93 -7.47 21.85
N ASN A 97 3.82 -7.66 20.90
CA ASN A 97 5.27 -7.68 21.14
C ASN A 97 5.90 -6.29 21.09
N ASN A 98 5.16 -5.26 20.68
CA ASN A 98 5.66 -3.89 20.51
C ASN A 98 4.69 -2.85 21.09
N PRO A 99 4.45 -2.83 22.40
CA PRO A 99 3.51 -1.89 23.04
C PRO A 99 3.91 -0.42 22.81
N GLN A 100 5.20 -0.14 22.58
CA GLN A 100 5.68 1.18 22.22
C GLN A 100 5.14 1.69 20.88
N TYR A 101 4.76 0.79 19.96
CA TYR A 101 4.08 1.18 18.72
C TYR A 101 2.66 1.67 18.99
N VAL A 102 1.93 1.00 19.88
CA VAL A 102 0.58 1.45 20.31
C VAL A 102 0.65 2.84 20.91
N LYS A 103 1.61 3.08 21.83
CA LYS A 103 1.86 4.41 22.42
C LYS A 103 2.24 5.46 21.37
N PHE A 104 2.97 5.07 20.32
CA PHE A 104 3.25 5.96 19.20
C PHE A 104 1.95 6.37 18.49
N VAL A 105 1.08 5.43 18.14
CA VAL A 105 -0.19 5.70 17.48
C VAL A 105 -1.09 6.59 18.34
N GLU A 106 -1.25 6.29 19.62
CA GLU A 106 -2.01 7.11 20.56
C GLU A 106 -1.49 8.56 20.65
N ARG A 107 -0.17 8.73 20.67
CA ARG A 107 0.44 10.07 20.64
C ARG A 107 0.14 10.80 19.33
N GLN A 108 0.17 10.10 18.19
CA GLN A 108 -0.19 10.70 16.89
C GLN A 108 -1.64 11.20 16.89
N PHE A 109 -2.59 10.39 17.37
CA PHE A 109 -3.99 10.82 17.48
C PHE A 109 -4.15 12.09 18.32
N LYS A 110 -3.46 12.17 19.45
CA LYS A 110 -3.48 13.37 20.29
C LYS A 110 -2.93 14.59 19.57
N LEU A 111 -1.83 14.44 18.84
CA LEU A 111 -1.23 15.55 18.08
C LEU A 111 -2.16 16.05 16.98
N PHE A 112 -2.75 15.13 16.21
CA PHE A 112 -3.69 15.50 15.13
C PHE A 112 -5.01 16.11 15.62
N SER A 113 -5.38 15.90 16.86
CA SER A 113 -6.59 16.45 17.47
C SER A 113 -6.38 17.81 18.14
N THR A 114 -5.18 18.37 18.12
CA THR A 114 -4.88 19.68 18.72
C THR A 114 -4.80 20.78 17.67
N ASP A 115 -5.36 21.95 17.95
CA ASP A 115 -5.31 23.12 17.10
C ASP A 115 -3.87 23.70 16.93
N ASN A 116 -2.92 23.20 17.71
CA ASN A 116 -1.51 23.60 17.69
C ASN A 116 -0.62 22.68 16.85
N PHE A 117 -1.20 21.81 16.04
CA PHE A 117 -0.46 20.91 15.17
C PHE A 117 0.30 21.70 14.09
N THR A 118 1.61 21.49 13.99
CA THR A 118 2.49 22.20 13.08
C THR A 118 2.98 21.31 11.93
N ASN A 119 3.38 21.91 10.81
CA ASN A 119 4.02 21.17 9.71
C ASN A 119 5.30 20.43 10.16
N SER A 120 5.99 20.94 11.19
CA SER A 120 7.15 20.26 11.79
C SER A 120 6.75 18.98 12.51
N ASP A 121 5.60 18.98 13.19
CA ASP A 121 5.09 17.80 13.89
C ASP A 121 4.60 16.75 12.90
N GLU A 122 3.92 17.16 11.84
CA GLU A 122 3.51 16.29 10.75
C GLU A 122 4.71 15.58 10.10
N ARG A 123 5.77 16.32 9.81
CA ARG A 123 7.00 15.76 9.24
C ARG A 123 7.66 14.73 10.17
N LYS A 124 7.75 15.03 11.46
CA LYS A 124 8.29 14.10 12.48
C LYS A 124 7.44 12.84 12.58
N ALA A 125 6.12 13.01 12.64
CA ALA A 125 5.16 11.93 12.69
C ALA A 125 5.29 11.00 11.47
N THR A 126 5.39 11.57 10.28
CA THR A 126 5.56 10.82 9.02
C THR A 126 6.86 10.01 9.01
N ILE A 127 7.97 10.60 9.46
CA ILE A 127 9.26 9.90 9.54
C ILE A 127 9.17 8.72 10.53
N GLU A 128 8.56 8.93 11.69
CA GLU A 128 8.40 7.87 12.70
C GLU A 128 7.46 6.77 12.20
N LYS A 129 6.35 7.12 11.53
CA LYS A 129 5.44 6.18 10.86
C LYS A 129 6.18 5.28 9.88
N ARG A 130 7.03 5.85 9.04
CA ARG A 130 7.83 5.09 8.06
C ARG A 130 8.78 4.09 8.75
N LYS A 131 9.46 4.50 9.81
CA LYS A 131 10.32 3.60 10.61
C LYS A 131 9.54 2.42 11.17
N TRP A 132 8.34 2.67 11.68
CA TRP A 132 7.46 1.61 12.15
C TRP A 132 6.96 0.71 11.02
N GLY A 133 6.58 1.29 9.88
CA GLY A 133 6.17 0.53 8.69
C GLY A 133 7.23 -0.46 8.25
N ILE A 134 8.49 -0.02 8.14
CA ILE A 134 9.63 -0.88 7.83
C ILE A 134 9.77 -2.02 8.85
N LYS A 135 9.68 -1.70 10.14
CA LYS A 135 9.81 -2.68 11.22
C LYS A 135 8.71 -3.74 11.17
N ILE A 136 7.47 -3.33 10.90
CA ILE A 136 6.32 -4.21 10.75
C ILE A 136 6.49 -5.12 9.53
N ILE A 137 6.85 -4.55 8.38
CA ILE A 137 7.08 -5.32 7.16
C ILE A 137 8.17 -6.36 7.38
N LYS A 138 9.33 -5.96 7.92
CA LYS A 138 10.41 -6.91 8.24
C LYS A 138 10.01 -7.99 9.25
N TYR A 139 9.10 -7.68 10.16
CA TYR A 139 8.51 -8.69 11.04
C TYR A 139 7.63 -9.67 10.26
N CYS A 140 6.75 -9.15 9.42
CA CYS A 140 5.84 -9.95 8.60
C CYS A 140 6.58 -10.88 7.63
N LEU A 141 7.67 -10.42 7.02
CA LEU A 141 8.46 -11.21 6.08
C LEU A 141 9.17 -12.42 6.71
N LYS A 142 9.28 -12.48 8.05
CA LYS A 142 9.80 -13.64 8.77
C LYS A 142 8.79 -14.79 8.90
N GLU A 143 7.50 -14.50 8.68
CA GLU A 143 6.46 -15.53 8.69
C GLU A 143 6.57 -16.42 7.45
N LYS A 144 6.15 -17.68 7.58
CA LYS A 144 6.28 -18.67 6.50
C LYS A 144 5.08 -18.75 5.55
N HIS A 145 4.00 -18.04 5.87
CA HIS A 145 2.80 -18.04 5.05
C HIS A 145 2.80 -16.86 4.06
N LYS A 146 1.94 -16.96 3.06
CA LYS A 146 1.81 -15.91 2.04
C LYS A 146 1.18 -14.65 2.62
N MET A 147 1.67 -13.50 2.16
CA MET A 147 1.18 -12.19 2.54
C MET A 147 0.99 -11.27 1.34
N ILE A 148 -0.04 -10.43 1.41
CA ILE A 148 -0.23 -9.27 0.54
C ILE A 148 -0.07 -8.03 1.41
N ILE A 149 0.84 -7.14 1.05
CA ILE A 149 1.09 -5.89 1.77
C ILE A 149 0.75 -4.74 0.82
N GLU A 150 -0.24 -3.91 1.18
CA GLU A 150 -0.70 -2.86 0.29
C GLU A 150 -0.59 -1.47 0.91
N GLY A 151 -0.38 -0.45 0.08
CA GLY A 151 -0.42 0.94 0.51
C GLY A 151 0.32 1.89 -0.40
N ILE A 152 -0.03 3.17 -0.31
CA ILE A 152 0.68 4.22 -1.06
C ILE A 152 2.07 4.48 -0.48
N ASP A 153 2.23 4.42 0.84
CA ASP A 153 3.48 4.73 1.53
C ASP A 153 4.59 3.68 1.30
N LEU A 154 4.29 2.57 0.62
CA LEU A 154 5.28 1.52 0.32
C LEU A 154 6.46 2.02 -0.51
N TYR A 155 6.26 3.01 -1.38
CA TYR A 155 7.37 3.59 -2.15
C TYR A 155 8.45 4.21 -1.24
N HIS A 156 8.05 4.81 -0.11
CA HIS A 156 9.01 5.29 0.88
C HIS A 156 9.73 4.15 1.61
N VAL A 157 9.04 3.04 1.80
CA VAL A 157 9.64 1.84 2.40
C VAL A 157 10.70 1.27 1.48
N PHE A 158 10.44 1.17 0.18
CA PHE A 158 11.40 0.71 -0.82
C PHE A 158 12.61 1.63 -0.94
N SER A 159 12.39 2.95 -0.94
CA SER A 159 13.49 3.93 -0.93
C SER A 159 14.42 3.79 0.28
N ALA A 160 13.87 3.38 1.43
CA ALA A 160 14.65 3.16 2.65
C ALA A 160 15.20 1.74 2.81
N CYS A 161 14.66 0.78 2.08
CA CYS A 161 15.01 -0.64 2.12
C CYS A 161 15.02 -1.22 0.71
N PRO A 162 16.04 -0.91 -0.13
CA PRO A 162 16.12 -1.36 -1.52
C PRO A 162 16.09 -2.88 -1.69
N GLU A 163 16.51 -3.63 -0.67
CA GLU A 163 16.45 -5.08 -0.67
C GLU A 163 15.02 -5.65 -0.85
N LEU A 164 14.01 -4.85 -0.56
CA LEU A 164 12.60 -5.25 -0.76
C LEU A 164 12.16 -5.19 -2.23
N LEU A 165 12.93 -4.53 -3.11
CA LEU A 165 12.66 -4.49 -4.55
C LEU A 165 12.84 -5.87 -5.22
N GLU A 166 13.52 -6.81 -4.56
CA GLU A 166 13.59 -8.19 -5.02
C GLU A 166 12.27 -8.96 -4.88
N TYR A 167 11.37 -8.48 -4.03
CA TYR A 167 10.06 -9.11 -3.82
C TYR A 167 9.11 -8.83 -4.99
N PRO A 168 8.08 -9.68 -5.16
CA PRO A 168 6.97 -9.39 -6.07
C PRO A 168 6.30 -8.06 -5.74
N ILE A 169 6.17 -7.19 -6.75
CA ILE A 169 5.56 -5.87 -6.61
C ILE A 169 4.50 -5.70 -7.71
N ILE A 170 3.36 -5.18 -7.34
CA ILE A 170 2.32 -4.75 -8.25
C ILE A 170 2.13 -3.24 -8.08
N ILE A 171 2.31 -2.49 -9.16
CA ILE A 171 1.93 -1.08 -9.20
C ILE A 171 0.55 -1.01 -9.83
N LYS A 172 -0.46 -0.67 -9.03
CA LYS A 172 -1.83 -0.55 -9.49
C LYS A 172 -2.08 0.84 -10.08
N GLY A 173 -2.26 0.89 -11.39
CA GLY A 173 -2.67 2.09 -12.12
C GLY A 173 -4.18 2.24 -12.22
N THR A 174 -4.63 3.43 -12.58
CA THR A 174 -5.99 3.73 -13.03
C THR A 174 -6.05 5.13 -13.61
N SER A 175 -7.08 5.44 -14.42
CA SER A 175 -7.24 6.78 -14.96
C SER A 175 -7.52 7.80 -13.85
N LYS A 176 -7.05 9.05 -14.05
CA LYS A 176 -7.27 10.18 -13.15
C LYS A 176 -8.75 10.35 -12.81
N PHE A 177 -9.62 10.28 -13.81
CA PHE A 177 -11.06 10.43 -13.62
C PHE A 177 -11.63 9.33 -12.70
N LYS A 178 -11.29 8.07 -12.94
CA LYS A 178 -11.75 6.95 -12.08
C LYS A 178 -11.27 7.11 -10.64
N SER A 179 -10.03 7.56 -10.44
CA SER A 179 -9.47 7.76 -9.11
C SER A 179 -10.22 8.85 -8.34
N ILE A 180 -10.39 10.01 -8.96
CA ILE A 180 -11.09 11.16 -8.36
C ILE A 180 -12.54 10.77 -8.04
N TYR A 181 -13.26 10.19 -9.01
CA TYR A 181 -14.63 9.74 -8.81
C TYR A 181 -14.76 8.79 -7.61
N ARG A 182 -13.88 7.78 -7.52
CA ARG A 182 -13.89 6.84 -6.39
C ARG A 182 -13.60 7.50 -5.05
N ASN A 183 -12.72 8.50 -5.01
CA ASN A 183 -12.43 9.25 -3.79
C ASN A 183 -13.60 10.14 -3.37
N ILE A 184 -14.29 10.77 -4.32
CA ILE A 184 -15.51 11.52 -4.08
C ILE A 184 -16.60 10.60 -3.50
N MET A 185 -16.85 9.46 -4.15
CA MET A 185 -17.91 8.51 -3.74
C MET A 185 -17.68 7.86 -2.37
N ARG A 186 -16.45 7.89 -1.86
CA ARG A 186 -16.12 7.38 -0.50
C ARG A 186 -16.39 8.39 0.62
N ARG A 187 -16.58 9.65 0.28
CA ARG A 187 -16.87 10.71 1.26
C ARG A 187 -18.39 10.78 1.43
N ASP A 188 -18.88 10.38 2.60
CA ASP A 188 -20.33 10.29 2.91
C ASP A 188 -21.08 11.63 2.86
N ASN A 189 -20.38 12.77 2.79
CA ASN A 189 -20.97 14.09 2.72
C ASN A 189 -20.59 14.79 1.40
N PHE A 190 -21.52 14.76 0.45
CA PHE A 190 -21.41 15.38 -0.88
C PHE A 190 -21.44 16.92 -0.91
N ASN A 191 -21.25 17.62 0.18
CA ASN A 191 -21.03 19.07 0.16
C ASN A 191 -19.58 19.39 -0.26
N LEU A 192 -19.19 18.90 -1.45
CA LEU A 192 -17.92 19.25 -2.03
C LEU A 192 -18.01 20.66 -2.60
N SER A 193 -17.40 21.61 -1.92
CA SER A 193 -17.08 22.92 -2.50
C SER A 193 -16.13 22.74 -3.70
N ILE A 194 -16.09 23.73 -4.59
CA ILE A 194 -15.12 23.75 -5.69
C ILE A 194 -13.67 23.64 -5.13
N ASP A 195 -13.39 24.31 -4.03
CA ASP A 195 -12.08 24.27 -3.36
C ASP A 195 -11.73 22.84 -2.93
N SER A 196 -12.67 22.10 -2.34
CA SER A 196 -12.44 20.70 -1.97
C SER A 196 -12.14 19.78 -3.18
N ILE A 197 -12.69 20.11 -4.35
CA ILE A 197 -12.39 19.37 -5.58
C ILE A 197 -11.01 19.73 -6.09
N LEU A 198 -10.61 21.00 -6.04
CA LEU A 198 -9.27 21.46 -6.42
C LEU A 198 -8.21 20.85 -5.52
N ASP A 199 -8.41 20.86 -4.21
CA ASP A 199 -7.52 20.20 -3.24
C ASP A 199 -7.36 18.71 -3.54
N LEU A 200 -8.46 18.03 -3.91
CA LEU A 200 -8.43 16.62 -4.27
C LEU A 200 -7.66 16.38 -5.57
N LEU A 201 -7.77 17.29 -6.55
CA LEU A 201 -7.02 17.24 -7.80
C LEU A 201 -5.51 17.43 -7.55
N ASP A 202 -5.14 18.39 -6.73
CA ASP A 202 -3.73 18.66 -6.39
C ASP A 202 -3.13 17.50 -5.61
N TRP A 203 -3.83 16.97 -4.64
CA TRP A 203 -3.41 15.78 -3.90
C TRP A 203 -3.24 14.56 -4.82
N TYR A 204 -4.16 14.36 -5.78
CA TYR A 204 -4.03 13.31 -6.78
C TYR A 204 -2.78 13.49 -7.65
N ASN A 205 -2.54 14.71 -8.15
CA ASN A 205 -1.38 15.02 -8.99
C ASN A 205 -0.07 14.74 -8.25
N GLN A 206 0.02 15.10 -6.98
CA GLN A 206 1.18 14.81 -6.13
C GLN A 206 1.42 13.31 -5.97
N GLN A 207 0.36 12.55 -5.67
CA GLN A 207 0.47 11.10 -5.54
C GLN A 207 0.85 10.42 -6.86
N GLN A 208 0.24 10.85 -7.97
CA GLN A 208 0.54 10.32 -9.29
C GLN A 208 1.99 10.55 -9.68
N SER A 209 2.50 11.77 -9.46
CA SER A 209 3.91 12.09 -9.70
C SER A 209 4.84 11.17 -8.92
N THR A 210 4.54 10.96 -7.64
CA THR A 210 5.34 10.11 -6.77
C THR A 210 5.36 8.64 -7.24
N ILE A 211 4.20 8.10 -7.59
CA ILE A 211 4.10 6.71 -8.07
C ILE A 211 4.75 6.56 -9.44
N ASN A 212 4.62 7.55 -10.34
CA ASN A 212 5.28 7.52 -11.64
C ASN A 212 6.80 7.56 -11.50
N ASN A 213 7.34 8.39 -10.63
CA ASN A 213 8.78 8.42 -10.34
C ASN A 213 9.24 7.07 -9.80
N PHE A 214 8.52 6.49 -8.84
CA PHE A 214 8.82 5.17 -8.32
C PHE A 214 8.79 4.09 -9.40
N ARG A 215 7.84 4.17 -10.33
CA ARG A 215 7.75 3.26 -11.48
C ARG A 215 8.98 3.36 -12.38
N VAL A 216 9.42 4.59 -12.69
CA VAL A 216 10.65 4.83 -13.47
C VAL A 216 11.87 4.28 -12.76
N ASP A 217 12.01 4.56 -11.45
CA ASP A 217 13.11 4.06 -10.63
C ASP A 217 13.14 2.53 -10.62
N LEU A 218 11.98 1.87 -10.55
CA LEU A 218 11.88 0.41 -10.63
C LEU A 218 12.25 -0.14 -11.99
N GLU A 219 11.80 0.49 -13.07
CA GLU A 219 12.12 0.09 -14.45
C GLU A 219 13.64 0.21 -14.70
N ASP A 220 14.28 1.24 -14.14
CA ASP A 220 15.73 1.41 -14.23
C ASP A 220 16.50 0.41 -13.36
N PHE A 221 15.97 0.06 -12.20
CA PHE A 221 16.56 -0.98 -11.34
C PHE A 221 16.51 -2.39 -11.97
N MET A 222 15.52 -2.63 -12.84
CA MET A 222 15.35 -3.93 -13.49
C MET A 222 16.19 -4.10 -14.77
N LYS A 223 16.75 -3.02 -15.32
CA LYS A 223 17.67 -3.06 -16.47
C LYS A 223 19.07 -3.54 -16.06
#